data_571d26b8426d11444d9bf0ad2ff986d9
#
_entry.id   571d26b8426d11444d9bf0ad2ff986d9
#
_cell.length_a   1.000
_cell.length_b   1.000
_cell.length_c   1.000
_cell.angle_alpha   90.00
_cell.angle_beta   90.00
_cell.angle_gamma   90.00
#
_symmetry.space_group_name_H-M   'P 1'
#
loop_
_entity.id
_entity.type
_entity.pdbx_description
1 polymer ?
#
loop_
_entity_poly.entity_id
_entity_poly.type
_entity_poly.pdbx_seq_one_letter_code
_entity_poly.pdbx_strand_id
1 'polypeptide(L)'
;MIQQESRLRVADNTGARELLCIRVKGGTGRRYARVGDIIVGTVKQAAPQGAIKEGEVVQAVVVRTRKPFGREDGTTIAFDENAAVIIDNQRNPRGTRIFGPVARELREKNFMKIVSLAPEVL
;
A
#
# COMPACT_ATOMS: atom_id res chain seq x y z
N MET A 1 3.10 11.44 -3.31
CA MET A 1 4.10 10.62 -2.61
C MET A 1 3.71 10.49 -1.15
N ILE A 2 4.06 9.38 -0.57
CA ILE A 2 3.66 9.05 0.80
C ILE A 2 4.80 9.40 1.74
N GLN A 3 4.50 10.08 2.82
CA GLN A 3 5.50 10.43 3.83
C GLN A 3 4.93 10.17 5.21
N GLN A 4 5.74 10.39 6.24
CA GLN A 4 5.30 10.30 7.62
C GLN A 4 4.06 11.19 7.82
N GLU A 5 3.06 10.66 8.51
CA GLU A 5 1.75 11.27 8.77
C GLU A 5 0.80 11.33 7.57
N SER A 6 1.18 10.80 6.41
CA SER A 6 0.23 10.62 5.33
C SER A 6 -0.82 9.57 5.69
N ARG A 7 -2.06 9.81 5.28
CA ARG A 7 -3.14 8.84 5.46
C ARG A 7 -3.40 8.12 4.15
N LEU A 8 -3.57 6.79 4.24
CA LEU A 8 -3.80 5.95 3.08
C LEU A 8 -5.03 5.08 3.31
N ARG A 9 -5.75 4.82 2.24
CA ARG A 9 -6.80 3.82 2.25
C ARG A 9 -6.18 2.43 2.22
N VAL A 10 -6.81 1.48 2.91
CA VAL A 10 -6.41 0.07 2.83
C VAL A 10 -7.22 -0.60 1.74
N ALA A 11 -6.53 -1.19 0.77
CA ALA A 11 -7.14 -1.76 -0.43
C ALA A 11 -7.31 -3.28 -0.36
N ASP A 12 -7.50 -3.83 0.84
CA ASP A 12 -7.68 -5.27 1.01
C ASP A 12 -8.82 -5.58 1.98
N ASN A 13 -9.09 -6.87 2.15
CA ASN A 13 -10.20 -7.36 2.97
C ASN A 13 -9.78 -7.78 4.37
N THR A 14 -8.70 -7.24 4.91
CA THR A 14 -8.25 -7.54 6.27
C THR A 14 -9.14 -6.91 7.35
N GLY A 15 -10.01 -5.99 6.96
CA GLY A 15 -10.84 -5.24 7.90
C GLY A 15 -10.32 -3.86 8.20
N ALA A 16 -9.04 -3.60 8.05
CA ALA A 16 -8.49 -2.26 8.16
C ALA A 16 -8.99 -1.40 7.00
N ARG A 17 -9.30 -0.14 7.28
CA ARG A 17 -9.83 0.80 6.26
C ARG A 17 -8.91 1.96 6.00
N GLU A 18 -8.23 2.47 7.02
CA GLU A 18 -7.35 3.62 6.91
C GLU A 18 -6.09 3.40 7.72
N LEU A 19 -4.94 3.75 7.13
CA LEU A 19 -3.64 3.74 7.79
C LEU A 19 -3.09 5.16 7.89
N LEU A 20 -2.39 5.42 9.01
CA LEU A 20 -1.53 6.59 9.13
C LEU A 20 -0.08 6.13 9.00
N CYS A 21 0.65 6.65 8.02
CA CYS A 21 2.05 6.31 7.83
C CYS A 21 2.90 6.87 8.97
N ILE A 22 3.57 5.98 9.69
CA ILE A 22 4.49 6.35 10.78
C ILE A 22 5.91 6.51 10.23
N ARG A 23 6.31 5.62 9.35
CA ARG A 23 7.68 5.56 8.84
C ARG A 23 7.71 4.92 7.46
N VAL A 24 8.64 5.40 6.63
CA VAL A 24 8.95 4.79 5.34
C VAL A 24 10.18 3.91 5.51
N LYS A 25 10.07 2.63 5.15
CA LYS A 25 11.19 1.69 5.21
C LYS A 25 12.10 1.85 3.99
N GLY A 26 13.33 1.48 4.14
CA GLY A 26 14.26 1.45 3.02
C GLY A 26 15.49 2.32 3.18
N GLY A 27 16.04 2.38 4.38
CA GLY A 27 17.31 3.05 4.62
C GLY A 27 17.20 4.29 5.47
N THR A 28 18.31 4.73 5.97
CA THR A 28 18.41 5.91 6.85
C THR A 28 18.02 7.17 6.07
N GLY A 29 17.13 7.95 6.66
CA GLY A 29 16.74 9.24 6.10
C GLY A 29 15.77 9.18 4.94
N ARG A 30 15.20 8.02 4.67
CA ARG A 30 14.20 7.91 3.62
C ARG A 30 12.93 8.65 4.03
N ARG A 31 12.55 9.62 3.21
CA ARG A 31 11.45 10.55 3.53
C ARG A 31 10.15 10.20 2.84
N TYR A 32 10.20 9.69 1.60
CA TYR A 32 9.01 9.47 0.78
C TYR A 32 8.92 8.03 0.31
N ALA A 33 7.70 7.50 0.27
CA ALA A 33 7.39 6.21 -0.31
C ALA A 33 6.70 6.38 -1.66
N ARG A 34 7.05 5.52 -2.59
CA ARG A 34 6.43 5.40 -3.91
C ARG A 34 5.71 4.07 -4.00
N VAL A 35 5.03 3.84 -5.12
CA VAL A 35 4.43 2.53 -5.39
C VAL A 35 5.50 1.45 -5.29
N GLY A 36 5.17 0.39 -4.54
CA GLY A 36 6.09 -0.73 -4.31
C GLY A 36 6.99 -0.56 -3.10
N ASP A 37 6.95 0.58 -2.42
CA ASP A 37 7.72 0.78 -1.19
C ASP A 37 6.91 0.32 0.02
N ILE A 38 7.62 -0.14 1.04
CA ILE A 38 7.02 -0.62 2.28
C ILE A 38 7.01 0.51 3.30
N ILE A 39 5.87 0.68 3.95
CA ILE A 39 5.70 1.64 5.05
C ILE A 39 5.28 0.91 6.31
N VAL A 40 5.51 1.54 7.45
CA VAL A 40 4.95 1.13 8.73
C VAL A 40 3.82 2.10 9.04
N GLY A 41 2.66 1.60 9.39
CA GLY A 41 1.51 2.44 9.67
C GLY A 41 0.70 1.97 10.85
N THR A 42 -0.07 2.90 11.41
CA THR A 42 -1.04 2.60 12.46
C THR A 42 -2.43 2.56 11.84
N VAL A 43 -3.21 1.56 12.18
CA VAL A 43 -4.59 1.42 11.71
C VAL A 43 -5.45 2.45 12.43
N LYS A 44 -6.04 3.39 11.70
CA LYS A 44 -6.88 4.45 12.25
C LYS A 44 -8.38 4.12 12.18
N GLN A 45 -8.79 3.33 11.21
CA GLN A 45 -10.15 2.85 11.08
C GLN A 45 -10.12 1.38 10.66
N ALA A 46 -10.94 0.57 11.30
CA ALA A 46 -11.08 -0.84 11.00
C ALA A 46 -12.49 -1.31 11.26
N ALA A 47 -12.93 -2.34 10.52
CA ALA A 47 -14.21 -3.00 10.77
C ALA A 47 -14.15 -3.71 12.15
N PRO A 48 -15.22 -3.65 12.95
CA PRO A 48 -15.21 -4.24 14.29
C PRO A 48 -14.92 -5.74 14.32
N GLN A 49 -15.26 -6.46 13.26
CA GLN A 49 -15.09 -7.90 13.15
C GLN A 49 -13.92 -8.31 12.27
N GLY A 50 -13.09 -7.35 11.85
CA GLY A 50 -11.95 -7.64 11.00
C GLY A 50 -10.80 -8.31 11.74
N ALA A 51 -9.89 -8.91 10.98
CA ALA A 51 -8.70 -9.56 11.53
C ALA A 51 -7.72 -8.54 12.12
N ILE A 52 -7.76 -7.31 11.63
CA ILE A 52 -6.89 -6.23 12.07
C ILE A 52 -7.73 -5.18 12.77
N LYS A 53 -7.25 -4.69 13.91
CA LYS A 53 -8.00 -3.77 14.75
C LYS A 53 -7.37 -2.38 14.77
N GLU A 54 -8.18 -1.39 15.16
CA GLU A 54 -7.70 -0.02 15.32
C GLU A 54 -6.55 0.05 16.32
N GLY A 55 -5.58 0.91 16.03
CA GLY A 55 -4.42 1.08 16.87
C GLY A 55 -3.29 0.09 16.60
N GLU A 56 -3.54 -0.94 15.82
CA GLU A 56 -2.51 -1.93 15.48
C GLU A 56 -1.47 -1.31 14.56
N VAL A 57 -0.20 -1.61 14.81
CA VAL A 57 0.91 -1.18 13.96
C VAL A 57 1.23 -2.29 12.98
N VAL A 58 1.18 -1.98 11.69
CA VAL A 58 1.34 -2.95 10.62
C VAL A 58 2.31 -2.46 9.56
N GLN A 59 2.83 -3.40 8.76
CA GLN A 59 3.56 -3.06 7.54
C GLN A 59 2.61 -3.12 6.36
N ALA A 60 2.83 -2.23 5.41
CA ALA A 60 2.02 -2.19 4.20
C ALA A 60 2.88 -1.78 3.01
N VAL A 61 2.46 -2.19 1.82
CA VAL A 61 3.09 -1.76 0.58
C VAL A 61 2.17 -0.81 -0.14
N VAL A 62 2.72 0.29 -0.64
CA VAL A 62 1.95 1.28 -1.40
C VAL A 62 1.62 0.70 -2.78
N VAL A 63 0.33 0.60 -3.11
CA VAL A 63 -0.11 -0.03 -4.37
C VAL A 63 -0.56 0.99 -5.40
N ARG A 64 -0.99 2.17 -4.97
CA ARG A 64 -1.33 3.27 -5.87
C ARG A 64 -1.19 4.61 -5.16
N THR A 65 -0.88 5.64 -5.92
CA THR A 65 -0.73 6.99 -5.39
C THR A 65 -1.54 7.99 -6.20
N ARG A 66 -2.01 9.02 -5.55
CA ARG A 66 -2.72 10.12 -6.20
C ARG A 66 -1.76 11.02 -6.99
N LYS A 67 -0.55 11.19 -6.48
CA LYS A 67 0.45 12.00 -7.18
C LYS A 67 0.93 11.26 -8.44
N PRO A 68 0.92 11.91 -9.62
CA PRO A 68 1.40 11.28 -10.84
C PRO A 68 2.87 10.90 -10.75
N PHE A 69 3.23 9.80 -11.40
CA PHE A 69 4.63 9.42 -11.58
C PHE A 69 4.87 8.97 -13.01
N GLY A 70 6.06 9.26 -13.50
CA GLY A 70 6.45 8.92 -14.86
C GLY A 70 6.96 7.49 -14.98
N ARG A 71 6.77 6.90 -16.15
CA ARG A 71 7.29 5.58 -16.51
C ARG A 71 8.37 5.71 -17.58
N GLU A 72 9.16 4.67 -17.74
CA GLU A 72 10.27 4.64 -18.69
C GLU A 72 9.84 4.86 -20.13
N ASP A 73 8.63 4.47 -20.48
CA ASP A 73 8.09 4.64 -21.82
C ASP A 73 7.58 6.06 -22.11
N GLY A 74 7.76 6.99 -21.17
CA GLY A 74 7.32 8.38 -21.32
C GLY A 74 5.89 8.64 -20.88
N THR A 75 5.14 7.62 -20.49
CA THR A 75 3.77 7.81 -19.98
C THR A 75 3.79 8.20 -18.51
N THR A 76 2.68 8.80 -18.06
CA THR A 76 2.49 9.18 -16.67
C THR A 76 1.22 8.49 -16.16
N ILE A 77 1.27 7.98 -14.95
CA ILE A 77 0.11 7.35 -14.33
C ILE A 77 -0.20 8.00 -12.99
N ALA A 78 -1.48 8.16 -12.71
CA ALA A 78 -1.99 8.66 -11.42
C ALA A 78 -3.29 7.94 -11.09
N PHE A 79 -3.55 7.81 -9.80
CA PHE A 79 -4.76 7.17 -9.30
C PHE A 79 -5.59 8.19 -8.53
N ASP A 80 -6.83 7.83 -8.21
CA ASP A 80 -7.75 8.73 -7.50
C ASP A 80 -7.42 8.89 -6.02
N GLU A 81 -6.64 7.97 -5.47
CA GLU A 81 -6.36 7.95 -4.04
C GLU A 81 -5.01 7.30 -3.75
N ASN A 82 -4.52 7.53 -2.54
CA ASN A 82 -3.37 6.80 -2.01
C ASN A 82 -3.88 5.55 -1.32
N ALA A 83 -3.34 4.39 -1.67
CA ALA A 83 -3.76 3.14 -1.07
C ALA A 83 -2.60 2.18 -0.85
N ALA A 84 -2.76 1.36 0.17
CA ALA A 84 -1.76 0.37 0.57
C ALA A 84 -2.45 -0.96 0.85
N VAL A 85 -1.67 -2.03 0.76
CA VAL A 85 -2.09 -3.38 1.10
C VAL A 85 -1.24 -3.85 2.28
N ILE A 86 -1.90 -4.37 3.31
CA ILE A 86 -1.21 -4.82 4.52
C ILE A 86 -0.48 -6.13 4.23
N ILE A 87 0.78 -6.18 4.63
CA ILE A 87 1.65 -7.34 4.41
C ILE A 87 2.21 -7.86 5.72
N ASP A 88 2.67 -9.10 5.70
CA ASP A 88 3.37 -9.71 6.82
C ASP A 88 4.89 -9.49 6.70
N ASN A 89 5.66 -10.07 7.63
CA ASN A 89 7.11 -9.95 7.65
C ASN A 89 7.78 -10.62 6.45
N GLN A 90 7.08 -11.49 5.75
CA GLN A 90 7.57 -12.19 4.57
C GLN A 90 7.14 -11.52 3.27
N ARG A 91 6.57 -10.32 3.36
CA ARG A 91 6.11 -9.51 2.23
C ARG A 91 4.92 -10.13 1.49
N ASN A 92 4.17 -10.98 2.16
CA ASN A 92 2.94 -11.56 1.63
C ASN A 92 1.73 -10.75 2.08
N PRO A 93 0.69 -10.60 1.24
CA PRO A 93 -0.52 -9.90 1.68
C PRO A 93 -1.20 -10.69 2.80
N ARG A 94 -1.67 -9.98 3.81
CA ARG A 94 -2.41 -10.59 4.93
C ARG A 94 -3.85 -10.88 4.58
N GLY A 95 -4.41 -10.14 3.63
CA GLY A 95 -5.76 -10.38 3.14
C GLY A 95 -5.77 -11.37 1.98
N THR A 96 -6.96 -11.76 1.57
CA THR A 96 -7.18 -12.71 0.46
C THR A 96 -7.72 -12.02 -0.79
N ARG A 97 -8.13 -10.76 -0.69
CA ARG A 97 -8.68 -9.98 -1.82
C ARG A 97 -8.09 -8.58 -1.81
N ILE A 98 -7.97 -8.03 -3.01
CA ILE A 98 -7.54 -6.65 -3.19
C ILE A 98 -8.62 -5.89 -3.94
N PHE A 99 -8.89 -4.66 -3.51
CA PHE A 99 -9.93 -3.81 -4.08
C PHE A 99 -9.31 -2.71 -4.94
N GLY A 100 -9.83 -2.55 -6.14
CA GLY A 100 -9.40 -1.53 -7.06
C GLY A 100 -8.09 -1.85 -7.78
N PRO A 101 -7.63 -0.94 -8.64
CA PRO A 101 -6.43 -1.17 -9.43
C PRO A 101 -5.15 -1.05 -8.60
N VAL A 102 -4.11 -1.75 -9.05
CA VAL A 102 -2.76 -1.58 -8.52
C VAL A 102 -1.82 -1.24 -9.67
N ALA A 103 -0.72 -0.57 -9.37
CA ALA A 103 0.27 -0.24 -10.38
C ALA A 103 1.15 -1.46 -10.70
N ARG A 104 1.48 -1.62 -11.97
CA ARG A 104 2.27 -2.78 -12.42
C ARG A 104 3.71 -2.80 -11.90
N GLU A 105 4.20 -1.68 -11.40
CA GLU A 105 5.52 -1.58 -10.76
C GLU A 105 5.70 -2.54 -9.58
N LEU A 106 4.61 -3.06 -9.02
CA LEU A 106 4.68 -4.06 -7.96
C LEU A 106 5.33 -5.37 -8.42
N ARG A 107 5.25 -5.71 -9.70
CA ARG A 107 5.95 -6.89 -10.25
C ARG A 107 7.45 -6.76 -10.13
N GLU A 108 7.97 -5.57 -10.42
CA GLU A 108 9.39 -5.30 -10.37
C GLU A 108 9.93 -5.29 -8.94
N LYS A 109 9.05 -5.06 -7.98
CA LYS A 109 9.38 -5.04 -6.56
C LYS A 109 9.12 -6.37 -5.85
N ASN A 110 8.82 -7.43 -6.61
CA ASN A 110 8.60 -8.78 -6.08
C ASN A 110 7.31 -8.95 -5.26
N PHE A 111 6.28 -8.20 -5.58
CA PHE A 111 4.96 -8.36 -4.95
C PHE A 111 3.99 -9.10 -5.87
N MET A 112 4.43 -10.25 -6.37
CA MET A 112 3.65 -11.03 -7.35
C MET A 112 2.32 -11.53 -6.81
N LYS A 113 2.23 -11.86 -5.52
CA LYS A 113 0.97 -12.29 -4.92
C LYS A 113 -0.07 -11.19 -4.92
N ILE A 114 0.36 -9.96 -4.68
CA ILE A 114 -0.53 -8.79 -4.73
C ILE A 114 -1.03 -8.57 -6.15
N VAL A 115 -0.14 -8.65 -7.12
CA VAL A 115 -0.50 -8.51 -8.54
C VAL A 115 -1.50 -9.58 -8.95
N SER A 116 -1.31 -10.83 -8.52
CA SER A 116 -2.24 -11.92 -8.86
C SER A 116 -3.62 -11.77 -8.21
N LEU A 117 -3.71 -11.14 -7.04
CA LEU A 117 -4.98 -10.92 -6.36
C LEU A 117 -5.71 -9.67 -6.83
N ALA A 118 -5.02 -8.76 -7.48
CA ALA A 118 -5.61 -7.50 -7.89
C ALA A 118 -6.59 -7.68 -9.04
N PRO A 119 -7.76 -7.02 -9.01
CA PRO A 119 -8.73 -7.11 -10.09
C PRO A 119 -8.27 -6.43 -11.36
N GLU A 120 -7.36 -5.46 -11.24
CA GLU A 120 -6.85 -4.71 -12.39
C GLU A 120 -5.44 -4.24 -12.10
N VAL A 121 -4.55 -4.38 -13.07
CA VAL A 121 -3.16 -3.96 -12.97
C VAL A 121 -2.89 -2.92 -14.05
N LEU A 122 -2.61 -1.72 -13.65
CA LEU A 122 -2.36 -0.58 -14.52
C LEU A 122 -0.88 -0.16 -14.45
#